data_36160bb9fef582d9a9f95bb18333bd69
#
_entry.id   36160bb9fef582d9a9f95bb18333bd69
#
_cell.length_a   1.000
_cell.length_b   1.000
_cell.length_c   1.000
_cell.angle_alpha   90.00
_cell.angle_beta   90.00
_cell.angle_gamma   90.00
#
_symmetry.space_group_name_H-M   'P 1'
#
loop_
_entity.id
_entity.type
_entity.pdbx_description
1 polymer ?
#
loop_
_entity_poly.entity_id
_entity_poly.type
_entity_poly.pdbx_seq_one_letter_code
_entity_poly.pdbx_strand_id
1 'polypeptide(L)'
;MNWSFISFLLIFSLFAELGHAQRLDQESTKKTSKSQKSSPPILIIQPKYMRSEVVMMIPDARHTVYSAGYLGELGVNYFKAEEFRQKFSKGWKEFKKKALINATSVIKSVQPEYIKDSTGKIEYALIQSDNPSIVSSVNTQQFRDLFKENFGSDLWVIIPNRSTILVMQAGKNRLNTYKKAFYQMFLDATYPVSREVFLINSKGLWAIGDLKTPSQ
;
A
#
# COMPACT_ATOMS: atom_id res chain seq x y z
N MET A 1 44.42 29.73 -34.18
CA MET A 1 44.49 29.18 -35.54
C MET A 1 43.13 28.69 -35.93
N ASN A 2 42.53 29.49 -36.81
CA ASN A 2 41.66 29.20 -38.00
C ASN A 2 40.35 28.48 -37.73
N TRP A 3 39.24 29.23 -37.83
CA TRP A 3 38.36 29.50 -39.01
C TRP A 3 37.71 28.24 -39.52
N SER A 4 36.39 28.13 -39.78
CA SER A 4 35.58 28.99 -40.68
C SER A 4 34.09 28.85 -40.42
N PHE A 5 33.43 29.97 -40.51
CA PHE A 5 32.04 30.24 -40.90
C PHE A 5 31.61 29.50 -42.16
N ILE A 6 30.35 29.06 -42.28
CA ILE A 6 29.54 29.21 -43.47
C ILE A 6 28.06 29.29 -43.07
N SER A 7 27.52 30.47 -43.32
CA SER A 7 26.09 30.78 -43.46
C SER A 7 25.52 30.17 -44.75
N PHE A 8 24.28 29.74 -44.74
CA PHE A 8 23.46 29.77 -45.96
C PHE A 8 22.01 30.18 -45.67
N LEU A 9 21.66 31.15 -46.46
CA LEU A 9 20.46 32.00 -46.46
C LEU A 9 19.25 31.31 -47.11
N LEU A 10 18.08 31.66 -46.57
CA LEU A 10 16.77 31.93 -47.19
C LEU A 10 16.49 31.43 -48.63
N ILE A 11 15.35 30.73 -48.79
CA ILE A 11 14.45 30.95 -49.96
C ILE A 11 13.00 30.94 -49.46
N PHE A 12 12.38 32.12 -49.57
CA PHE A 12 10.92 32.35 -49.56
C PHE A 12 10.37 31.95 -50.93
N SER A 13 9.27 31.25 -50.99
CA SER A 13 8.35 31.36 -52.08
C SER A 13 6.90 31.15 -51.64
N LEU A 14 6.15 32.24 -51.74
CA LEU A 14 4.71 32.32 -51.78
C LEU A 14 4.12 31.44 -52.88
N PHE A 15 3.07 30.71 -52.55
CA PHE A 15 1.95 30.49 -53.52
C PHE A 15 0.64 30.59 -52.73
N ALA A 16 -0.11 31.58 -53.17
CA ALA A 16 -1.50 31.83 -52.76
C ALA A 16 -2.45 31.04 -53.69
N GLU A 17 -3.66 30.85 -53.18
CA GLU A 17 -4.94 30.64 -53.85
C GLU A 17 -5.28 29.24 -54.40
N LEU A 18 -6.31 28.61 -53.86
CA LEU A 18 -7.69 28.58 -54.37
C LEU A 18 -8.54 27.61 -53.53
N GLY A 19 -9.68 28.12 -53.12
CA GLY A 19 -10.63 27.42 -52.30
C GLY A 19 -11.28 26.23 -52.97
N HIS A 20 -11.51 25.19 -52.16
CA HIS A 20 -12.59 24.24 -52.37
C HIS A 20 -13.16 23.89 -51.00
N ALA A 21 -14.39 24.37 -50.76
CA ALA A 21 -15.24 23.92 -49.67
C ALA A 21 -15.51 22.41 -49.87
N GLN A 22 -14.85 21.56 -49.12
CA GLN A 22 -15.26 20.18 -48.95
C GLN A 22 -15.89 20.03 -47.57
N ARG A 23 -17.17 19.65 -47.59
CA ARG A 23 -17.97 19.17 -46.44
C ARG A 23 -17.14 18.16 -45.67
N LEU A 24 -16.75 18.53 -44.46
CA LEU A 24 -16.29 17.56 -43.47
C LEU A 24 -17.53 16.84 -42.94
N ASP A 25 -17.75 15.65 -43.45
CA ASP A 25 -18.60 14.66 -42.83
C ASP A 25 -18.13 14.48 -41.37
N GLN A 26 -19.04 14.70 -40.45
CA GLN A 26 -18.87 14.35 -39.05
C GLN A 26 -18.79 12.83 -38.94
N GLU A 27 -17.62 12.28 -39.13
CA GLU A 27 -17.33 10.93 -38.69
C GLU A 27 -17.30 10.93 -37.18
N SER A 28 -18.44 10.55 -36.64
CA SER A 28 -18.67 10.18 -35.25
C SER A 28 -17.58 9.18 -34.83
N THR A 29 -16.49 9.69 -34.25
CA THR A 29 -15.51 8.86 -33.57
C THR A 29 -16.21 8.25 -32.36
N LYS A 30 -16.79 7.06 -32.58
CA LYS A 30 -17.09 6.10 -31.52
C LYS A 30 -15.78 5.91 -30.73
N LYS A 31 -15.62 6.66 -29.63
CA LYS A 31 -14.66 6.32 -28.59
C LYS A 31 -15.01 4.92 -28.12
N THR A 32 -14.33 3.94 -28.66
CA THR A 32 -14.32 2.58 -28.14
C THR A 32 -13.83 2.73 -26.69
N SER A 33 -14.75 2.67 -25.75
CA SER A 33 -14.40 2.57 -24.34
C SER A 33 -13.60 1.29 -24.17
N LYS A 34 -12.26 1.41 -24.22
CA LYS A 34 -11.38 0.34 -23.72
C LYS A 34 -11.92 0.00 -22.35
N SER A 35 -12.43 -1.21 -22.19
CA SER A 35 -12.82 -1.79 -20.93
C SER A 35 -11.68 -1.52 -19.95
N GLN A 36 -11.83 -0.53 -19.12
CA GLN A 36 -10.86 -0.16 -18.11
C GLN A 36 -10.81 -1.35 -17.14
N LYS A 37 -9.78 -2.19 -17.32
CA LYS A 37 -9.53 -3.34 -16.45
C LYS A 37 -9.53 -2.78 -15.03
N SER A 38 -10.58 -3.05 -14.27
CA SER A 38 -10.79 -2.41 -12.98
C SER A 38 -9.61 -2.77 -12.08
N SER A 39 -8.85 -1.75 -11.71
CA SER A 39 -7.71 -1.90 -10.82
C SER A 39 -8.13 -2.61 -9.53
N PRO A 40 -7.34 -3.58 -9.04
CA PRO A 40 -7.72 -4.34 -7.85
C PRO A 40 -7.79 -3.42 -6.62
N PRO A 41 -8.82 -3.57 -5.77
CA PRO A 41 -8.92 -2.82 -4.53
C PRO A 41 -7.83 -3.24 -3.54
N ILE A 42 -7.33 -2.29 -2.75
CA ILE A 42 -6.32 -2.47 -1.72
C ILE A 42 -6.83 -1.91 -0.39
N LEU A 43 -6.77 -2.70 0.66
CA LEU A 43 -7.03 -2.25 2.02
C LEU A 43 -5.74 -1.62 2.58
N ILE A 44 -5.66 -0.32 2.61
CA ILE A 44 -4.47 0.41 3.03
C ILE A 44 -4.49 0.59 4.56
N ILE A 45 -3.39 0.26 5.23
CA ILE A 45 -3.12 0.67 6.61
C ILE A 45 -2.23 1.90 6.55
N GLN A 46 -2.64 2.99 7.18
CA GLN A 46 -1.93 4.26 7.10
C GLN A 46 -2.09 5.11 8.35
N PRO A 47 -1.20 6.11 8.54
CA PRO A 47 -1.37 7.08 9.60
C PRO A 47 -2.68 7.86 9.46
N LYS A 48 -3.35 8.11 10.58
CA LYS A 48 -4.62 8.85 10.62
C LYS A 48 -4.53 10.28 10.06
N TYR A 49 -3.34 10.90 10.11
CA TYR A 49 -3.14 12.26 9.56
C TYR A 49 -3.14 12.31 8.02
N MET A 50 -3.07 11.17 7.34
CA MET A 50 -3.12 11.08 5.87
C MET A 50 -4.55 11.16 5.32
N ARG A 51 -5.28 12.13 5.66
CA ARG A 51 -6.67 12.52 5.32
C ARG A 51 -7.28 11.90 4.05
N SER A 52 -7.52 10.58 4.03
CA SER A 52 -8.34 9.97 2.97
C SER A 52 -9.83 10.16 3.28
N GLU A 53 -10.65 10.25 2.23
CA GLU A 53 -12.10 10.42 2.38
C GLU A 53 -12.80 9.15 2.87
N VAL A 54 -12.25 7.98 2.52
CA VAL A 54 -12.84 6.68 2.86
C VAL A 54 -11.95 5.97 3.85
N VAL A 55 -12.28 6.11 5.13
CA VAL A 55 -11.54 5.53 6.25
C VAL A 55 -12.43 4.69 7.14
N MET A 56 -11.80 3.71 7.80
CA MET A 56 -12.41 2.91 8.85
C MET A 56 -11.40 2.76 10.00
N MET A 57 -11.87 2.94 11.22
CA MET A 57 -11.03 2.82 12.39
C MET A 57 -10.54 1.37 12.57
N ILE A 58 -9.27 1.22 12.93
CA ILE A 58 -8.74 -0.01 13.49
C ILE A 58 -9.12 -0.01 14.97
N PRO A 59 -9.72 -1.09 15.51
CA PRO A 59 -10.06 -1.16 16.92
C PRO A 59 -8.86 -0.78 17.81
N ASP A 60 -9.10 0.05 18.81
CA ASP A 60 -8.15 0.55 19.81
C ASP A 60 -6.97 1.36 19.26
N ALA A 61 -6.87 1.55 17.93
CA ALA A 61 -5.81 2.36 17.32
C ALA A 61 -6.08 3.86 17.49
N ARG A 62 -5.04 4.58 17.92
CA ARG A 62 -5.07 6.03 18.10
C ARG A 62 -4.53 6.80 16.90
N HIS A 63 -3.54 6.21 16.23
CA HIS A 63 -2.74 6.88 15.20
C HIS A 63 -2.88 6.28 13.82
N THR A 64 -3.52 5.11 13.69
CA THR A 64 -3.59 4.33 12.46
C THR A 64 -5.03 4.01 12.08
N VAL A 65 -5.31 4.01 10.77
CA VAL A 65 -6.63 3.70 10.20
C VAL A 65 -6.50 2.79 9.00
N TYR A 66 -7.60 2.14 8.64
CA TYR A 66 -7.78 1.59 7.31
C TYR A 66 -8.27 2.66 6.35
N SER A 67 -7.77 2.63 5.12
CA SER A 67 -8.28 3.42 4.00
C SER A 67 -8.58 2.55 2.80
N ALA A 68 -9.57 2.94 2.03
CA ALA A 68 -9.90 2.26 0.79
C ALA A 68 -9.08 2.83 -0.36
N GLY A 69 -8.36 1.97 -1.08
CA GLY A 69 -7.57 2.33 -2.24
C GLY A 69 -7.63 1.30 -3.36
N TYR A 70 -6.90 1.58 -4.43
CA TYR A 70 -6.71 0.69 -5.57
C TYR A 70 -5.34 0.91 -6.20
N LEU A 71 -4.85 -0.10 -6.92
CA LEU A 71 -3.60 0.00 -7.65
C LEU A 71 -3.84 0.68 -9.01
N GLY A 72 -3.34 1.89 -9.18
CA GLY A 72 -3.33 2.60 -10.45
C GLY A 72 -2.00 2.43 -11.20
N GLU A 73 -1.88 3.06 -12.36
CA GLU A 73 -0.66 3.00 -13.19
C GLU A 73 0.56 3.61 -12.49
N LEU A 74 0.36 4.65 -11.71
CA LEU A 74 1.43 5.36 -10.97
C LEU A 74 1.55 4.95 -9.50
N GLY A 75 0.94 3.83 -9.11
CA GLY A 75 0.96 3.34 -7.73
C GLY A 75 -0.41 3.33 -7.06
N VAL A 76 -0.42 3.41 -5.73
CA VAL A 76 -1.63 3.33 -4.92
C VAL A 76 -2.40 4.65 -4.96
N ASN A 77 -3.68 4.57 -5.34
CA ASN A 77 -4.64 5.66 -5.30
C ASN A 77 -5.70 5.41 -4.23
N TYR A 78 -6.33 6.49 -3.74
CA TYR A 78 -7.39 6.42 -2.76
C TYR A 78 -8.75 6.64 -3.42
N PHE A 79 -9.75 5.88 -3.00
CA PHE A 79 -11.12 6.14 -3.42
C PHE A 79 -11.65 7.45 -2.83
N LYS A 80 -12.33 8.23 -3.67
CA LYS A 80 -13.23 9.28 -3.20
C LYS A 80 -14.50 8.66 -2.62
N ALA A 81 -15.16 9.36 -1.70
CA ALA A 81 -16.33 8.83 -1.01
C ALA A 81 -17.45 8.42 -1.97
N GLU A 82 -17.67 9.19 -3.02
CA GLU A 82 -18.71 8.90 -4.02
C GLU A 82 -18.34 7.68 -4.87
N GLU A 83 -17.12 7.61 -5.40
CA GLU A 83 -16.62 6.45 -6.16
C GLU A 83 -16.74 5.16 -5.34
N PHE A 84 -16.39 5.23 -4.05
CA PHE A 84 -16.49 4.10 -3.15
C PHE A 84 -17.92 3.61 -3.00
N ARG A 85 -18.90 4.53 -2.78
CA ARG A 85 -20.31 4.19 -2.66
C ARG A 85 -20.88 3.58 -3.94
N GLN A 86 -20.51 4.12 -5.10
CA GLN A 86 -20.95 3.61 -6.40
C GLN A 86 -20.38 2.19 -6.67
N LYS A 87 -19.11 1.95 -6.34
CA LYS A 87 -18.40 0.70 -6.63
C LYS A 87 -18.68 -0.41 -5.63
N PHE A 88 -18.99 -0.09 -4.40
CA PHE A 88 -19.19 -1.04 -3.29
C PHE A 88 -20.53 -0.79 -2.59
N SER A 89 -21.61 -1.33 -3.19
CA SER A 89 -22.98 -1.14 -2.67
C SER A 89 -23.18 -1.65 -1.24
N LYS A 90 -22.44 -2.67 -0.83
CA LYS A 90 -22.41 -3.21 0.55
C LYS A 90 -21.30 -2.57 1.40
N GLY A 91 -20.74 -1.43 0.98
CA GLY A 91 -19.74 -0.66 1.68
C GLY A 91 -18.45 -1.44 2.02
N TRP A 92 -17.93 -1.22 3.22
CA TRP A 92 -16.67 -1.81 3.70
C TRP A 92 -16.64 -3.33 3.70
N LYS A 93 -17.77 -4.00 3.92
CA LYS A 93 -17.84 -5.48 3.90
C LYS A 93 -17.48 -6.04 2.54
N GLU A 94 -18.03 -5.46 1.47
CA GLU A 94 -17.75 -5.87 0.10
C GLU A 94 -16.33 -5.49 -0.31
N PHE A 95 -15.92 -4.25 -0.01
CA PHE A 95 -14.58 -3.76 -0.30
C PHE A 95 -13.51 -4.65 0.32
N LYS A 96 -13.58 -4.92 1.64
CA LYS A 96 -12.64 -5.78 2.34
C LYS A 96 -12.55 -7.17 1.70
N LYS A 97 -13.70 -7.79 1.41
CA LYS A 97 -13.71 -9.11 0.77
C LYS A 97 -12.89 -9.12 -0.52
N LYS A 98 -13.07 -8.11 -1.39
CA LYS A 98 -12.34 -8.01 -2.66
C LYS A 98 -10.85 -7.68 -2.46
N ALA A 99 -10.52 -6.75 -1.57
CA ALA A 99 -9.15 -6.35 -1.28
C ALA A 99 -8.32 -7.49 -0.68
N LEU A 100 -8.91 -8.31 0.20
CA LEU A 100 -8.22 -9.42 0.86
C LEU A 100 -7.95 -10.60 -0.07
N ILE A 101 -8.69 -10.76 -1.17
CA ILE A 101 -8.35 -11.77 -2.20
C ILE A 101 -6.96 -11.49 -2.77
N ASN A 102 -6.68 -10.24 -3.15
CA ASN A 102 -5.38 -9.84 -3.67
C ASN A 102 -4.28 -9.97 -2.60
N ALA A 103 -4.53 -9.50 -1.39
CA ALA A 103 -3.59 -9.60 -0.27
C ALA A 103 -3.24 -11.07 0.07
N THR A 104 -4.21 -11.98 -0.05
CA THR A 104 -4.00 -13.43 0.09
C THR A 104 -3.03 -13.99 -0.95
N SER A 105 -3.16 -13.56 -2.20
CA SER A 105 -2.22 -13.97 -3.26
C SER A 105 -0.81 -13.48 -2.96
N VAL A 106 -0.68 -12.23 -2.50
CA VAL A 106 0.63 -11.63 -2.21
C VAL A 106 1.33 -12.36 -1.07
N ILE A 107 0.67 -12.62 0.04
CA ILE A 107 1.31 -13.28 1.19
C ILE A 107 1.76 -14.72 0.88
N LYS A 108 1.08 -15.42 0.00
CA LYS A 108 1.47 -16.79 -0.42
C LYS A 108 2.80 -16.82 -1.20
N SER A 109 3.20 -15.73 -1.84
CA SER A 109 4.44 -15.63 -2.63
C SER A 109 5.62 -15.09 -1.83
N VAL A 110 5.43 -14.71 -0.57
CA VAL A 110 6.47 -14.11 0.26
C VAL A 110 7.06 -15.15 1.21
N GLN A 111 8.38 -15.13 1.34
CA GLN A 111 9.12 -15.91 2.33
C GLN A 111 9.56 -14.97 3.46
N PRO A 112 9.12 -15.20 4.71
CA PRO A 112 9.59 -14.43 5.86
C PRO A 112 11.05 -14.76 6.17
N GLU A 113 11.81 -13.75 6.54
CA GLU A 113 13.12 -13.91 7.17
C GLU A 113 12.93 -14.08 8.69
N TYR A 114 13.43 -15.18 9.26
CA TYR A 114 13.34 -15.45 10.69
C TYR A 114 14.61 -15.03 11.41
N ILE A 115 14.51 -14.04 12.27
CA ILE A 115 15.62 -13.54 13.09
C ILE A 115 15.70 -14.38 14.35
N LYS A 116 16.89 -14.92 14.62
CA LYS A 116 17.17 -15.84 15.73
C LYS A 116 18.11 -15.19 16.74
N ASP A 117 17.98 -15.59 18.01
CA ASP A 117 18.93 -15.25 19.05
C ASP A 117 20.21 -16.12 18.94
N SER A 118 21.18 -15.89 19.83
CA SER A 118 22.45 -16.63 19.88
C SER A 118 22.28 -18.13 20.17
N THR A 119 21.13 -18.56 20.65
CA THR A 119 20.79 -19.96 20.91
C THR A 119 20.06 -20.63 19.75
N GLY A 120 19.81 -19.89 18.66
CA GLY A 120 19.10 -20.37 17.48
C GLY A 120 17.57 -20.28 17.60
N LYS A 121 17.04 -19.71 18.68
CA LYS A 121 15.61 -19.56 18.90
C LYS A 121 15.07 -18.36 18.14
N ILE A 122 13.96 -18.55 17.41
CA ILE A 122 13.31 -17.48 16.65
C ILE A 122 12.78 -16.39 17.60
N GLU A 123 13.20 -15.16 17.35
CA GLU A 123 12.78 -13.97 18.09
C GLU A 123 11.61 -13.27 17.42
N TYR A 124 11.75 -12.98 16.13
CA TYR A 124 10.71 -12.38 15.30
C TYR A 124 10.91 -12.78 13.84
N ALA A 125 9.92 -12.53 13.02
CA ALA A 125 10.01 -12.64 11.57
C ALA A 125 9.89 -11.25 10.93
N LEU A 126 10.61 -11.08 9.82
CA LEU A 126 10.58 -9.91 8.97
C LEU A 126 9.98 -10.30 7.61
N ILE A 127 9.00 -9.57 7.16
CA ILE A 127 8.53 -9.58 5.78
C ILE A 127 8.93 -8.27 5.12
N GLN A 128 9.52 -8.35 3.92
CA GLN A 128 9.77 -7.21 3.04
C GLN A 128 9.19 -7.50 1.67
N SER A 129 8.49 -6.52 1.09
CA SER A 129 7.91 -6.65 -0.25
C SER A 129 7.61 -5.28 -0.84
N ASP A 130 7.92 -5.10 -2.12
CA ASP A 130 7.56 -3.90 -2.88
C ASP A 130 6.10 -3.90 -3.34
N ASN A 131 5.38 -5.02 -3.13
CA ASN A 131 3.97 -5.08 -3.46
C ASN A 131 3.13 -4.29 -2.44
N PRO A 132 2.40 -3.24 -2.86
CA PRO A 132 1.66 -2.37 -1.94
C PRO A 132 0.53 -3.08 -1.17
N SER A 133 0.13 -4.28 -1.60
CA SER A 133 -0.88 -5.09 -0.90
C SER A 133 -0.30 -5.93 0.25
N ILE A 134 1.04 -5.92 0.45
CA ILE A 134 1.65 -6.76 1.50
C ILE A 134 1.13 -6.41 2.89
N VAL A 135 1.00 -5.12 3.20
CA VAL A 135 0.51 -4.68 4.51
C VAL A 135 -0.96 -5.06 4.73
N SER A 136 -1.76 -5.13 3.67
CA SER A 136 -3.15 -5.62 3.75
C SER A 136 -3.23 -7.08 4.21
N SER A 137 -2.19 -7.87 3.93
CA SER A 137 -2.17 -9.31 4.18
C SER A 137 -2.31 -9.68 5.65
N VAL A 138 -1.95 -8.79 6.57
CA VAL A 138 -2.10 -9.00 8.02
C VAL A 138 -3.55 -9.30 8.44
N ASN A 139 -4.52 -8.93 7.59
CA ASN A 139 -5.93 -9.20 7.80
C ASN A 139 -6.40 -10.54 7.21
N THR A 140 -5.51 -11.34 6.61
CA THR A 140 -5.86 -12.61 5.96
C THR A 140 -5.67 -13.81 6.88
N GLN A 141 -6.39 -14.91 6.60
CA GLN A 141 -6.15 -16.19 7.29
C GLN A 141 -4.76 -16.71 6.95
N GLN A 142 -4.33 -16.58 5.69
CA GLN A 142 -3.03 -17.05 5.20
C GLN A 142 -1.85 -16.42 5.95
N PHE A 143 -1.98 -15.15 6.33
CA PHE A 143 -0.99 -14.50 7.18
C PHE A 143 -0.87 -15.18 8.55
N ARG A 144 -2.00 -15.47 9.20
CA ARG A 144 -2.02 -16.16 10.50
C ARG A 144 -1.45 -17.58 10.38
N ASP A 145 -1.83 -18.30 9.35
CA ASP A 145 -1.39 -19.68 9.12
C ASP A 145 0.12 -19.76 8.88
N LEU A 146 0.70 -18.77 8.18
CA LEU A 146 2.13 -18.67 7.90
C LEU A 146 2.98 -18.62 9.17
N PHE A 147 2.48 -17.96 10.21
CA PHE A 147 3.24 -17.75 11.46
C PHE A 147 2.81 -18.63 12.62
N LYS A 148 1.70 -19.39 12.48
CA LYS A 148 1.11 -20.18 13.55
C LYS A 148 2.07 -21.19 14.18
N GLU A 149 2.87 -21.85 13.36
CA GLU A 149 3.82 -22.87 13.83
C GLU A 149 4.91 -22.27 14.72
N ASN A 150 5.46 -21.11 14.32
CA ASN A 150 6.58 -20.49 15.02
C ASN A 150 6.16 -19.60 16.20
N PHE A 151 4.99 -18.95 16.12
CA PHE A 151 4.59 -17.91 17.07
C PHE A 151 3.24 -18.17 17.76
N GLY A 152 2.51 -19.21 17.36
CA GLY A 152 1.18 -19.53 17.91
C GLY A 152 0.06 -18.74 17.24
N SER A 153 -1.12 -18.74 17.87
CA SER A 153 -2.35 -18.15 17.33
C SER A 153 -2.45 -16.65 17.53
N ASP A 154 -1.78 -16.12 18.53
CA ASP A 154 -1.78 -14.71 18.88
C ASP A 154 -0.45 -14.09 18.48
N LEU A 155 -0.50 -13.16 17.55
CA LEU A 155 0.66 -12.52 16.92
C LEU A 155 0.72 -11.05 17.29
N TRP A 156 1.88 -10.58 17.70
CA TRP A 156 2.16 -9.16 17.70
C TRP A 156 2.75 -8.77 16.35
N VAL A 157 2.17 -7.73 15.76
CA VAL A 157 2.56 -7.24 14.44
C VAL A 157 2.88 -5.75 14.52
N ILE A 158 4.00 -5.37 13.92
CA ILE A 158 4.44 -3.99 13.77
C ILE A 158 4.59 -3.71 12.28
N ILE A 159 4.11 -2.55 11.83
CA ILE A 159 4.10 -2.12 10.44
C ILE A 159 4.78 -0.75 10.34
N PRO A 160 6.12 -0.69 10.36
CA PRO A 160 6.82 0.58 10.39
C PRO A 160 6.64 1.38 9.10
N ASN A 161 6.56 0.72 7.95
CA ASN A 161 6.41 1.34 6.63
C ASN A 161 5.55 0.47 5.69
N ARG A 162 5.37 0.93 4.45
CA ARG A 162 4.48 0.28 3.46
C ARG A 162 5.01 -1.05 2.91
N SER A 163 6.28 -1.36 3.10
CA SER A 163 6.94 -2.55 2.54
C SER A 163 7.40 -3.54 3.61
N THR A 164 7.26 -3.21 4.89
CA THR A 164 7.84 -3.97 5.99
C THR A 164 6.80 -4.36 7.03
N ILE A 165 6.79 -5.63 7.41
CA ILE A 165 5.99 -6.17 8.52
C ILE A 165 6.91 -6.98 9.43
N LEU A 166 6.84 -6.70 10.72
CA LEU A 166 7.52 -7.45 11.77
C LEU A 166 6.49 -8.26 12.54
N VAL A 167 6.78 -9.53 12.79
CA VAL A 167 5.86 -10.47 13.44
C VAL A 167 6.58 -11.18 14.58
N MET A 168 5.94 -11.24 15.74
CA MET A 168 6.45 -11.98 16.89
C MET A 168 5.32 -12.63 17.69
N GLN A 169 5.67 -13.57 18.56
CA GLN A 169 4.71 -14.20 19.46
C GLN A 169 4.17 -13.18 20.46
N ALA A 170 2.84 -13.13 20.61
CA ALA A 170 2.19 -12.29 21.60
C ALA A 170 2.51 -12.70 23.06
N GLY A 171 2.45 -11.74 23.99
CA GLY A 171 2.58 -11.99 25.41
C GLY A 171 4.00 -12.24 25.95
N LYS A 172 5.02 -12.20 25.10
CA LYS A 172 6.42 -12.30 25.53
C LYS A 172 7.03 -10.92 25.72
N ASN A 173 7.82 -10.74 26.77
CA ASN A 173 8.48 -9.46 27.10
C ASN A 173 9.61 -9.06 26.10
N ARG A 174 9.70 -9.76 24.97
CA ARG A 174 10.69 -9.56 23.91
C ARG A 174 10.52 -8.27 23.13
N LEU A 175 9.29 -7.77 23.04
CA LEU A 175 9.04 -6.49 22.39
C LEU A 175 9.90 -5.37 22.99
N ASN A 176 10.11 -5.38 24.30
CA ASN A 176 10.90 -4.36 24.98
C ASN A 176 12.36 -4.33 24.50
N THR A 177 12.92 -5.49 24.17
CA THR A 177 14.28 -5.61 23.61
C THR A 177 14.40 -4.91 22.26
N TYR A 178 13.39 -5.05 21.41
CA TYR A 178 13.41 -4.57 20.03
C TYR A 178 12.67 -3.24 19.83
N LYS A 179 11.94 -2.77 20.84
CA LYS A 179 11.05 -1.61 20.76
C LYS A 179 11.73 -0.37 20.18
N LYS A 180 12.96 -0.07 20.64
CA LYS A 180 13.73 1.08 20.14
C LYS A 180 14.12 0.90 18.66
N ALA A 181 14.57 -0.28 18.27
CA ALA A 181 14.95 -0.57 16.89
C ALA A 181 13.74 -0.49 15.95
N PHE A 182 12.60 -1.07 16.33
CA PHE A 182 11.37 -1.02 15.52
C PHE A 182 10.81 0.41 15.42
N TYR A 183 10.92 1.19 16.50
CA TYR A 183 10.54 2.60 16.45
C TYR A 183 11.47 3.41 15.52
N GLN A 184 12.77 3.11 15.53
CA GLN A 184 13.70 3.75 14.60
C GLN A 184 13.38 3.41 13.13
N MET A 185 13.01 2.16 12.83
CA MET A 185 12.55 1.79 11.48
C MET A 185 11.33 2.61 11.02
N PHE A 186 10.42 2.96 11.95
CA PHE A 186 9.31 3.84 11.64
C PHE A 186 9.77 5.29 11.39
N LEU A 187 10.71 5.80 12.18
CA LEU A 187 11.23 7.17 12.03
C LEU A 187 12.03 7.37 10.73
N ASP A 188 12.80 6.37 10.33
CA ASP A 188 13.66 6.41 9.14
C ASP A 188 12.88 6.11 7.84
N ALA A 189 11.62 5.72 7.95
CA ALA A 189 10.83 5.34 6.80
C ALA A 189 10.44 6.54 5.93
N THR A 190 10.68 6.45 4.63
CA THR A 190 10.18 7.44 3.65
C THR A 190 8.64 7.50 3.64
N TYR A 191 7.98 6.34 3.84
CA TYR A 191 6.53 6.22 3.89
C TYR A 191 6.13 5.50 5.18
N PRO A 192 6.18 6.18 6.35
CA PRO A 192 5.82 5.57 7.62
C PRO A 192 4.34 5.17 7.64
N VAL A 193 4.04 4.04 8.27
CA VAL A 193 2.67 3.53 8.39
C VAL A 193 2.18 3.60 9.82
N SER A 194 2.82 2.91 10.76
CA SER A 194 2.36 2.89 12.14
C SER A 194 3.51 2.68 13.12
N ARG A 195 3.45 3.41 14.22
CA ARG A 195 4.25 3.15 15.41
C ARG A 195 3.50 2.29 16.44
N GLU A 196 2.27 1.87 16.13
CA GLU A 196 1.47 1.06 17.04
C GLU A 196 1.81 -0.42 16.89
N VAL A 197 1.66 -1.15 17.97
CA VAL A 197 1.76 -2.61 18.02
C VAL A 197 0.35 -3.16 17.91
N PHE A 198 0.16 -4.07 16.97
CA PHE A 198 -1.13 -4.72 16.75
C PHE A 198 -1.11 -6.15 17.27
N LEU A 199 -2.19 -6.57 17.90
CA LEU A 199 -2.49 -7.97 18.17
C LEU A 199 -3.36 -8.50 17.03
N ILE A 200 -2.99 -9.66 16.50
CA ILE A 200 -3.72 -10.36 15.44
C ILE A 200 -4.00 -11.79 15.88
N ASN A 201 -5.27 -12.20 15.80
CA ASN A 201 -5.68 -13.60 15.95
C ASN A 201 -6.97 -13.88 15.18
N SER A 202 -7.66 -14.99 15.50
CA SER A 202 -8.92 -15.39 14.85
C SER A 202 -10.06 -14.37 14.97
N LYS A 203 -10.02 -13.49 15.99
CA LYS A 203 -11.01 -12.43 16.23
C LYS A 203 -10.75 -11.18 15.38
N GLY A 204 -9.54 -11.00 14.86
CA GLY A 204 -9.19 -9.85 14.01
C GLY A 204 -7.86 -9.20 14.34
N LEU A 205 -7.79 -7.90 14.05
CA LEU A 205 -6.63 -7.03 14.30
C LEU A 205 -7.09 -5.83 15.15
N TRP A 206 -6.35 -5.52 16.20
CA TRP A 206 -6.53 -4.32 17.03
C TRP A 206 -5.22 -3.84 17.61
N ALA A 207 -5.13 -2.56 17.94
CA ALA A 207 -3.94 -1.99 18.56
C ALA A 207 -3.88 -2.32 20.05
N ILE A 208 -2.68 -2.62 20.56
CA ILE A 208 -2.45 -2.97 21.98
C ILE A 208 -1.42 -2.07 22.66
N GLY A 209 -0.73 -1.23 21.90
CA GLY A 209 0.31 -0.36 22.44
C GLY A 209 0.99 0.50 21.38
N ASP A 210 2.00 1.26 21.81
CA ASP A 210 2.77 2.18 21.00
C ASP A 210 4.28 1.91 21.19
N LEU A 211 5.05 1.95 20.11
CA LEU A 211 6.51 1.80 20.15
C LEU A 211 7.20 3.02 20.78
N LYS A 212 6.59 4.20 20.70
CA LYS A 212 7.11 5.38 21.38
C LYS A 212 7.04 5.15 22.90
N THR A 213 8.18 5.14 23.56
CA THR A 213 8.23 5.19 25.02
C THR A 213 7.75 6.58 25.45
N PRO A 214 6.86 6.72 26.43
CA PRO A 214 6.60 8.03 27.02
C PRO A 214 7.94 8.63 27.41
N SER A 215 8.21 9.86 27.00
CA SER A 215 9.35 10.62 27.53
C SER A 215 9.18 10.70 29.04
N GLN A 216 10.14 10.14 29.77
CA GLN A 216 10.27 10.31 31.21
C GLN A 216 10.44 11.79 31.54
#